data_848748b3b599e00476eb97ff76ea034c
#
_entry.id   848748b3b599e00476eb97ff76ea034c
#
_cell.length_a   1.000
_cell.length_b   1.000
_cell.length_c   1.000
_cell.angle_alpha   90.00
_cell.angle_beta   90.00
_cell.angle_gamma   90.00
#
_symmetry.space_group_name_H-M   'P 1'
#
loop_
_entity.id
_entity.type
_entity.pdbx_description
1 polymer ?
#
loop_
_entity_poly.entity_id
_entity_poly.type
_entity_poly.pdbx_seq_one_letter_code
_entity_poly.pdbx_strand_id
1 'polypeptide(L)'
;DPITEVNRVIDEIEARAAAEGKNYKNYVVLAHLGVDTTTPTEWRGSTLAEALSKNPKLKGKRVTVIDGHSHTVESTTYGDNVTYNQTGSYLHNIGKVTFKANQLLGNPQQISAETAKKVAPDPVVADMVSKIKARYDADNAKVIVANSPVELNGDRENVRVRETNLGNVVADALYDYGQTGFANKTDLAVTNG
;
A
#
# COMPACT_ATOMS: atom_id res chain seq x y z
N ASP A 1 -0.42 -13.39 14.24
CA ASP A 1 -0.97 -12.15 14.78
C ASP A 1 0.04 -11.02 14.63
N PRO A 2 -0.28 -9.95 13.87
CA PRO A 2 0.66 -8.84 13.61
C PRO A 2 1.17 -8.16 14.89
N ILE A 3 0.32 -8.00 15.90
CA ILE A 3 0.68 -7.33 17.16
C ILE A 3 1.74 -8.12 17.91
N THR A 4 1.55 -9.42 18.03
CA THR A 4 2.51 -10.32 18.69
C THR A 4 3.86 -10.28 18.00
N GLU A 5 3.86 -10.37 16.67
CA GLU A 5 5.12 -10.42 15.92
C GLU A 5 5.87 -9.08 15.94
N VAL A 6 5.18 -7.96 15.78
CA VAL A 6 5.82 -6.64 15.86
C VAL A 6 6.39 -6.39 17.26
N ASN A 7 5.68 -6.75 18.31
CA ASN A 7 6.19 -6.64 19.68
C ASN A 7 7.42 -7.54 19.91
N ARG A 8 7.42 -8.76 19.39
CA ARG A 8 8.59 -9.66 19.46
C ARG A 8 9.81 -9.02 18.80
N VAL A 9 9.65 -8.44 17.62
CA VAL A 9 10.74 -7.76 16.89
C VAL A 9 11.23 -6.52 17.66
N ILE A 10 10.31 -5.74 18.23
CA ILE A 10 10.69 -4.59 19.10
C ILE A 10 11.52 -5.06 20.28
N ASP A 11 11.13 -6.17 20.92
CA ASP A 11 11.87 -6.75 22.04
C ASP A 11 13.29 -7.14 21.64
N GLU A 12 13.47 -7.75 20.48
CA GLU A 12 14.80 -8.09 19.93
C GLU A 12 15.64 -6.85 19.63
N ILE A 13 15.04 -5.80 19.05
CA ILE A 13 15.71 -4.55 18.74
C ILE A 13 16.17 -3.86 20.03
N GLU A 14 15.32 -3.79 21.04
CA GLU A 14 15.65 -3.17 22.33
C GLU A 14 16.75 -3.96 23.06
N ALA A 15 16.69 -5.29 23.05
CA ALA A 15 17.73 -6.13 23.64
C ALA A 15 19.09 -5.93 22.94
N ARG A 16 19.10 -5.87 21.61
CA ARG A 16 20.32 -5.60 20.83
C ARG A 16 20.82 -4.20 21.07
N ALA A 17 19.96 -3.19 21.11
CA ALA A 17 20.34 -1.82 21.41
C ALA A 17 21.00 -1.71 22.80
N ALA A 18 20.44 -2.34 23.80
CA ALA A 18 21.02 -2.37 25.16
C ALA A 18 22.40 -3.03 25.16
N ALA A 19 22.59 -4.16 24.47
CA ALA A 19 23.87 -4.84 24.36
C ALA A 19 24.94 -4.01 23.66
N GLU A 20 24.54 -3.14 22.72
CA GLU A 20 25.43 -2.23 21.98
C GLU A 20 25.59 -0.86 22.66
N GLY A 21 24.97 -0.62 23.81
CA GLY A 21 24.98 0.68 24.49
C GLY A 21 24.25 1.78 23.72
N LYS A 22 23.27 1.40 22.88
CA LYS A 22 22.45 2.30 22.05
C LYS A 22 21.05 2.47 22.62
N ASN A 23 20.42 3.58 22.27
CA ASN A 23 19.01 3.84 22.58
C ASN A 23 18.31 4.37 21.34
N TYR A 24 17.54 3.51 20.67
CA TYR A 24 16.73 3.93 19.51
C TYR A 24 15.49 4.68 20.00
N LYS A 25 15.30 5.88 19.46
CA LYS A 25 14.19 6.77 19.85
C LYS A 25 13.05 6.75 18.83
N ASN A 26 13.31 6.27 17.63
CA ASN A 26 12.35 6.30 16.51
C ASN A 26 12.22 4.93 15.91
N TYR A 27 10.97 4.53 15.64
CA TYR A 27 10.60 3.29 14.98
C TYR A 27 9.73 3.60 13.77
N VAL A 28 9.98 2.90 12.68
CA VAL A 28 9.11 2.89 11.50
C VAL A 28 8.64 1.44 11.31
N VAL A 29 7.33 1.26 11.29
CA VAL A 29 6.68 -0.02 11.00
C VAL A 29 6.08 0.07 9.60
N LEU A 30 6.57 -0.76 8.70
CA LEU A 30 6.00 -0.90 7.36
C LEU A 30 4.98 -2.04 7.38
N ALA A 31 3.75 -1.75 6.99
CA ALA A 31 2.63 -2.68 7.03
C ALA A 31 1.86 -2.67 5.70
N HIS A 32 1.06 -3.71 5.50
CA HIS A 32 0.06 -3.78 4.43
C HIS A 32 -1.18 -4.50 4.96
N LEU A 33 -1.78 -3.94 6.01
CA LEU A 33 -2.88 -4.53 6.79
C LEU A 33 -4.23 -3.92 6.43
N GLY A 34 -4.27 -2.60 6.26
CA GLY A 34 -5.49 -1.86 5.99
C GLY A 34 -6.37 -1.61 7.21
N VAL A 35 -7.50 -0.96 6.97
CA VAL A 35 -8.53 -0.62 7.97
C VAL A 35 -9.94 -0.91 7.49
N ASP A 36 -10.09 -1.58 6.35
CA ASP A 36 -11.41 -1.88 5.80
C ASP A 36 -12.18 -2.88 6.66
N THR A 37 -13.50 -2.89 6.49
CA THR A 37 -14.40 -3.71 7.30
C THR A 37 -14.28 -5.22 7.03
N THR A 38 -13.71 -5.60 5.89
CA THR A 38 -13.48 -7.01 5.53
C THR A 38 -12.24 -7.59 6.21
N THR A 39 -11.32 -6.72 6.66
CA THR A 39 -10.17 -7.15 7.47
C THR A 39 -10.61 -7.35 8.92
N PRO A 40 -10.35 -8.53 9.53
CA PRO A 40 -10.61 -8.77 10.95
C PRO A 40 -9.98 -7.67 11.80
N THR A 41 -10.70 -7.22 12.83
CA THR A 41 -10.28 -6.06 13.65
C THR A 41 -8.89 -6.23 14.23
N GLU A 42 -8.57 -7.42 14.71
CA GLU A 42 -7.28 -7.77 15.30
C GLU A 42 -6.10 -7.74 14.30
N TRP A 43 -6.41 -7.67 13.01
CA TRP A 43 -5.40 -7.63 11.93
C TRP A 43 -5.29 -6.25 11.27
N ARG A 44 -6.10 -5.28 11.70
CA ARG A 44 -6.05 -3.93 11.13
C ARG A 44 -4.81 -3.16 11.59
N GLY A 45 -4.28 -2.35 10.70
CA GLY A 45 -3.14 -1.49 11.00
C GLY A 45 -3.42 -0.46 12.10
N SER A 46 -4.66 0.01 12.20
CA SER A 46 -5.10 0.89 13.30
C SER A 46 -5.06 0.18 14.66
N THR A 47 -5.46 -1.09 14.72
CA THR A 47 -5.40 -1.90 15.94
C THR A 47 -3.95 -2.17 16.36
N LEU A 48 -3.07 -2.42 15.38
CA LEU A 48 -1.63 -2.53 15.62
C LEU A 48 -1.08 -1.21 16.20
N ALA A 49 -1.39 -0.07 15.60
CA ALA A 49 -0.93 1.23 16.07
C ALA A 49 -1.41 1.54 17.50
N GLU A 50 -2.66 1.23 17.79
CA GLU A 50 -3.22 1.36 19.15
C GLU A 50 -2.48 0.46 20.15
N ALA A 51 -2.23 -0.79 19.81
CA ALA A 51 -1.49 -1.71 20.67
C ALA A 51 -0.05 -1.21 20.93
N LEU A 52 0.64 -0.72 19.89
CA LEU A 52 1.98 -0.15 20.04
C LEU A 52 2.01 1.09 20.93
N SER A 53 0.96 1.92 20.93
CA SER A 53 0.88 3.08 21.80
C SER A 53 0.79 2.71 23.29
N LYS A 54 0.37 1.49 23.59
CA LYS A 54 0.27 0.93 24.95
C LYS A 54 1.52 0.14 25.38
N ASN A 55 2.48 -0.07 24.47
CA ASN A 55 3.70 -0.83 24.78
C ASN A 55 4.65 0.02 25.65
N PRO A 56 4.97 -0.42 26.90
CA PRO A 56 5.80 0.35 27.83
C PRO A 56 7.25 0.55 27.32
N LYS A 57 7.78 -0.33 26.47
CA LYS A 57 9.12 -0.19 25.88
C LYS A 57 9.21 0.96 24.88
N LEU A 58 8.08 1.42 24.36
CA LEU A 58 7.99 2.53 23.41
C LEU A 58 7.69 3.87 24.09
N LYS A 59 7.57 3.90 25.41
CA LYS A 59 7.37 5.15 26.16
C LYS A 59 8.52 6.11 25.94
N GLY A 60 8.23 7.34 25.55
CA GLY A 60 9.23 8.38 25.25
C GLY A 60 9.95 8.19 23.90
N LYS A 61 9.52 7.22 23.11
CA LYS A 61 9.97 6.98 21.74
C LYS A 61 8.88 7.38 20.75
N ARG A 62 9.22 7.53 19.49
CA ARG A 62 8.26 7.82 18.42
C ARG A 62 8.13 6.63 17.49
N VAL A 63 6.90 6.27 17.18
CA VAL A 63 6.58 5.20 16.23
C VAL A 63 5.73 5.76 15.10
N THR A 64 6.08 5.44 13.87
CA THR A 64 5.28 5.74 12.69
C THR A 64 4.93 4.43 12.00
N VAL A 65 3.65 4.11 11.94
CA VAL A 65 3.11 2.99 11.14
C VAL A 65 2.75 3.55 9.76
N ILE A 66 3.36 3.01 8.73
CA ILE A 66 3.08 3.31 7.33
C ILE A 66 2.40 2.09 6.75
N ASP A 67 1.14 2.23 6.40
CA ASP A 67 0.27 1.13 5.98
C ASP A 67 -0.34 1.40 4.59
N GLY A 68 -1.04 0.41 4.05
CA GLY A 68 -1.70 0.44 2.75
C GLY A 68 -2.93 -0.46 2.73
N HIS A 69 -3.17 -1.15 1.60
CA HIS A 69 -4.23 -2.13 1.36
C HIS A 69 -5.62 -1.54 1.15
N SER A 70 -6.19 -0.84 2.12
CA SER A 70 -7.57 -0.34 2.07
C SER A 70 -7.74 0.94 1.22
N HIS A 71 -6.67 1.47 0.62
CA HIS A 71 -6.69 2.70 -0.18
C HIS A 71 -7.27 3.91 0.57
N THR A 72 -7.20 3.88 1.90
CA THR A 72 -7.72 4.94 2.77
C THR A 72 -6.74 6.11 2.85
N VAL A 73 -7.25 7.33 2.92
CA VAL A 73 -6.44 8.51 3.27
C VAL A 73 -6.62 8.76 4.75
N GLU A 74 -5.60 8.45 5.54
CA GLU A 74 -5.68 8.55 6.99
C GLU A 74 -4.34 8.99 7.60
N SER A 75 -4.41 9.77 8.65
CA SER A 75 -3.28 10.12 9.50
C SER A 75 -3.82 10.32 10.92
N THR A 76 -3.68 9.31 11.76
CA THR A 76 -4.23 9.26 13.12
C THR A 76 -3.11 9.06 14.14
N THR A 77 -3.20 9.73 15.28
CA THR A 77 -2.28 9.55 16.40
C THR A 77 -2.93 8.72 17.49
N TYR A 78 -2.24 7.69 17.94
CA TYR A 78 -2.62 6.83 19.07
C TYR A 78 -1.69 7.12 20.26
N GLY A 79 -2.28 7.34 21.42
CA GLY A 79 -1.53 7.84 22.57
C GLY A 79 -0.86 9.19 22.24
N ASP A 80 0.37 9.36 22.71
CA ASP A 80 1.18 10.55 22.47
C ASP A 80 2.37 10.30 21.52
N ASN A 81 2.57 9.05 21.10
CA ASN A 81 3.83 8.61 20.51
C ASN A 81 3.70 7.77 19.23
N VAL A 82 2.54 7.25 18.87
CA VAL A 82 2.36 6.41 17.67
C VAL A 82 1.48 7.12 16.65
N THR A 83 1.93 7.19 15.39
CA THR A 83 1.13 7.67 14.27
C THR A 83 0.86 6.53 13.30
N TYR A 84 -0.38 6.42 12.85
CA TYR A 84 -0.82 5.51 11.81
C TYR A 84 -1.15 6.29 10.54
N ASN A 85 -0.66 5.84 9.38
CA ASN A 85 -0.76 6.61 8.16
C ASN A 85 -0.99 5.71 6.94
N GLN A 86 -1.98 6.10 6.12
CA GLN A 86 -2.19 5.65 4.74
C GLN A 86 -2.39 6.85 3.83
N THR A 87 -1.97 6.76 2.59
CA THR A 87 -1.98 7.87 1.62
C THR A 87 -2.98 7.67 0.46
N GLY A 88 -3.90 6.74 0.61
CA GLY A 88 -4.86 6.41 -0.45
C GLY A 88 -4.23 5.54 -1.54
N SER A 89 -4.61 5.81 -2.78
CA SER A 89 -4.16 5.06 -3.95
C SER A 89 -3.81 5.99 -5.11
N TYR A 90 -3.16 5.46 -6.14
CA TYR A 90 -2.88 6.14 -7.42
C TYR A 90 -2.16 7.49 -7.29
N LEU A 91 -1.31 7.65 -6.28
CA LEU A 91 -0.57 8.91 -6.00
C LEU A 91 -1.48 10.13 -5.75
N HIS A 92 -2.72 9.91 -5.29
CA HIS A 92 -3.58 11.01 -4.87
C HIS A 92 -3.02 11.81 -3.69
N ASN A 93 -2.19 11.17 -2.87
CA ASN A 93 -1.43 11.81 -1.80
C ASN A 93 -0.02 11.22 -1.72
N ILE A 94 0.91 12.04 -1.21
CA ILE A 94 2.27 11.63 -0.85
C ILE A 94 2.41 11.79 0.65
N GLY A 95 2.86 10.73 1.33
CA GLY A 95 3.22 10.78 2.75
C GLY A 95 4.66 11.27 2.92
N LYS A 96 4.88 12.23 3.81
CA LYS A 96 6.20 12.74 4.14
C LYS A 96 6.47 12.60 5.63
N VAL A 97 7.50 11.83 5.96
CA VAL A 97 8.04 11.71 7.32
C VAL A 97 9.42 12.36 7.35
N THR A 98 9.66 13.24 8.30
CA THR A 98 10.92 13.96 8.40
C THR A 98 11.78 13.40 9.53
N PHE A 99 12.97 12.98 9.18
CA PHE A 99 14.00 12.53 10.11
C PHE A 99 15.01 13.65 10.33
N LYS A 100 15.28 13.95 11.57
CA LYS A 100 16.36 14.88 11.97
C LYS A 100 17.26 14.16 12.96
N ALA A 101 18.58 14.32 12.79
CA ALA A 101 19.55 13.70 13.68
C ALA A 101 19.26 14.02 15.15
N ASN A 102 19.30 13.01 16.01
CA ASN A 102 19.09 13.12 17.46
C ASN A 102 17.73 13.69 17.91
N GLN A 103 16.73 13.72 17.02
CA GLN A 103 15.38 14.18 17.35
C GLN A 103 14.36 13.05 17.20
N LEU A 104 13.23 13.19 17.89
CA LEU A 104 12.06 12.34 17.64
C LEU A 104 11.46 12.68 16.26
N LEU A 105 10.90 11.66 15.60
CA LEU A 105 10.17 11.84 14.35
C LEU A 105 9.06 12.89 14.53
N GLY A 106 8.97 13.80 13.59
CA GLY A 106 7.82 14.69 13.46
C GLY A 106 6.54 13.94 13.06
N ASN A 107 5.40 14.62 13.18
CA ASN A 107 4.15 14.09 12.65
C ASN A 107 4.26 13.93 11.13
N PRO A 108 3.80 12.82 10.57
CA PRO A 108 3.69 12.65 9.14
C PRO A 108 2.82 13.74 8.51
N GLN A 109 3.19 14.16 7.32
CA GLN A 109 2.43 15.12 6.52
C GLN A 109 1.87 14.42 5.30
N GLN A 110 0.65 14.76 4.93
CA GLN A 110 0.07 14.34 3.65
C GLN A 110 0.07 15.51 2.67
N ILE A 111 0.63 15.28 1.50
CA ILE A 111 0.69 16.24 0.40
C ILE A 111 -0.24 15.73 -0.68
N SER A 112 -1.37 16.39 -0.90
CA SER A 112 -2.32 16.00 -1.93
C SER A 112 -1.76 16.21 -3.34
N ALA A 113 -2.26 15.46 -4.33
CA ALA A 113 -1.95 15.65 -5.73
C ALA A 113 -2.22 17.09 -6.19
N GLU A 114 -3.28 17.72 -5.67
CA GLU A 114 -3.60 19.12 -5.97
C GLU A 114 -2.51 20.10 -5.47
N THR A 115 -1.90 19.79 -4.34
CA THR A 115 -0.75 20.56 -3.84
C THR A 115 0.51 20.27 -4.66
N ALA A 116 0.75 19.01 -4.98
CA ALA A 116 1.91 18.59 -5.77
C ALA A 116 1.89 19.18 -7.20
N LYS A 117 0.72 19.30 -7.83
CA LYS A 117 0.56 19.93 -9.15
C LYS A 117 1.06 21.39 -9.23
N LYS A 118 1.19 22.07 -8.10
CA LYS A 118 1.71 23.45 -8.03
C LYS A 118 3.24 23.51 -8.07
N VAL A 119 3.90 22.37 -7.98
CA VAL A 119 5.36 22.27 -8.06
C VAL A 119 5.75 21.94 -9.49
N ALA A 120 6.74 22.64 -10.02
CA ALA A 120 7.25 22.34 -11.36
C ALA A 120 7.84 20.89 -11.38
N PRO A 121 7.48 20.07 -12.37
CA PRO A 121 8.00 18.72 -12.45
C PRO A 121 9.51 18.74 -12.79
N ASP A 122 10.23 17.73 -12.29
CA ASP A 122 11.58 17.48 -12.75
C ASP A 122 11.56 17.16 -14.26
N PRO A 123 12.32 17.88 -15.11
CA PRO A 123 12.22 17.73 -16.57
C PRO A 123 12.66 16.34 -17.07
N VAL A 124 13.60 15.69 -16.38
CA VAL A 124 14.07 14.35 -16.77
C VAL A 124 12.97 13.31 -16.47
N VAL A 125 12.39 13.37 -15.30
CA VAL A 125 11.30 12.47 -14.90
C VAL A 125 10.06 12.71 -15.77
N ALA A 126 9.71 13.97 -16.05
CA ALA A 126 8.60 14.32 -16.92
C ALA A 126 8.75 13.76 -18.34
N ASP A 127 9.96 13.83 -18.92
CA ASP A 127 10.25 13.26 -20.24
C ASP A 127 10.11 11.71 -20.22
N MET A 128 10.64 11.05 -19.19
CA MET A 128 10.50 9.60 -19.03
C MET A 128 9.03 9.18 -18.94
N VAL A 129 8.25 9.84 -18.09
CA VAL A 129 6.81 9.57 -17.94
C VAL A 129 6.06 9.82 -19.25
N SER A 130 6.38 10.90 -19.97
CA SER A 130 5.77 11.21 -21.25
C SER A 130 6.02 10.11 -22.31
N LYS A 131 7.24 9.59 -22.40
CA LYS A 131 7.60 8.49 -23.28
C LYS A 131 6.87 7.19 -22.96
N ILE A 132 6.79 6.85 -21.67
CA ILE A 132 6.04 5.66 -21.20
C ILE A 132 4.55 5.82 -21.54
N LYS A 133 3.97 6.99 -21.25
CA LYS A 133 2.57 7.29 -21.55
C LYS A 133 2.27 7.21 -23.04
N ALA A 134 3.13 7.79 -23.89
CA ALA A 134 2.93 7.76 -25.34
C ALA A 134 2.93 6.32 -25.89
N ARG A 135 3.80 5.45 -25.37
CA ARG A 135 3.82 4.03 -25.73
C ARG A 135 2.54 3.32 -25.25
N TYR A 136 2.15 3.53 -24.01
CA TYR A 136 0.92 2.97 -23.44
C TYR A 136 -0.32 3.39 -24.25
N ASP A 137 -0.43 4.70 -24.55
CA ASP A 137 -1.56 5.25 -25.34
C ASP A 137 -1.60 4.65 -26.74
N ALA A 138 -0.44 4.48 -27.42
CA ALA A 138 -0.35 3.87 -28.74
C ALA A 138 -0.77 2.40 -28.74
N ASP A 139 -0.41 1.64 -27.70
CA ASP A 139 -0.80 0.24 -27.57
C ASP A 139 -2.29 0.11 -27.26
N ASN A 140 -2.85 0.98 -26.41
CA ASN A 140 -4.28 0.97 -26.07
C ASN A 140 -5.19 1.59 -27.14
N ALA A 141 -4.65 2.34 -28.09
CA ALA A 141 -5.43 2.85 -29.23
C ALA A 141 -5.80 1.73 -30.22
N LYS A 142 -5.23 0.55 -30.10
CA LYS A 142 -5.57 -0.61 -30.93
C LYS A 142 -6.94 -1.14 -30.51
N VAL A 143 -7.93 -0.96 -31.35
CA VAL A 143 -9.27 -1.52 -31.14
C VAL A 143 -9.21 -3.01 -31.41
N ILE A 144 -9.42 -3.84 -30.38
CA ILE A 144 -9.43 -5.30 -30.50
C ILE A 144 -10.86 -5.78 -30.81
N VAL A 145 -11.86 -5.20 -30.12
CA VAL A 145 -13.29 -5.46 -30.32
C VAL A 145 -14.01 -4.12 -30.43
N ALA A 146 -14.72 -3.90 -31.51
CA ALA A 146 -15.41 -2.63 -31.78
C ALA A 146 -16.58 -2.38 -30.79
N ASN A 147 -17.33 -3.44 -30.46
CA ASN A 147 -18.48 -3.37 -29.55
C ASN A 147 -18.58 -4.67 -28.74
N SER A 148 -18.93 -4.55 -27.47
CA SER A 148 -19.43 -5.67 -26.68
C SER A 148 -20.96 -5.69 -26.74
N PRO A 149 -21.61 -6.81 -27.06
CA PRO A 149 -23.08 -6.91 -27.09
C PRO A 149 -23.67 -6.89 -25.67
N VAL A 150 -22.87 -7.01 -24.64
CA VAL A 150 -23.28 -7.03 -23.24
C VAL A 150 -22.37 -6.09 -22.43
N GLU A 151 -22.93 -5.52 -21.38
CA GLU A 151 -22.14 -4.80 -20.39
C GLU A 151 -21.23 -5.78 -19.63
N LEU A 152 -19.94 -5.44 -19.53
CA LEU A 152 -18.96 -6.24 -18.81
C LEU A 152 -18.88 -5.76 -17.35
N ASN A 153 -19.34 -6.61 -16.44
CA ASN A 153 -19.33 -6.32 -15.01
C ASN A 153 -17.93 -6.58 -14.42
N GLY A 154 -17.23 -5.49 -14.12
CA GLY A 154 -15.93 -5.49 -13.44
C GLY A 154 -15.95 -4.80 -12.07
N ASP A 155 -17.14 -4.54 -11.54
CA ASP A 155 -17.27 -3.89 -10.23
C ASP A 155 -16.60 -4.70 -9.14
N ARG A 156 -15.76 -4.03 -8.34
CA ARG A 156 -14.98 -4.64 -7.25
C ARG A 156 -15.84 -5.45 -6.29
N GLU A 157 -17.02 -4.94 -5.96
CA GLU A 157 -17.98 -5.59 -5.05
C GLU A 157 -18.55 -6.89 -5.63
N ASN A 158 -18.53 -7.03 -6.96
CA ASN A 158 -19.03 -8.21 -7.65
C ASN A 158 -17.91 -9.23 -7.89
N VAL A 159 -16.81 -8.82 -8.54
CA VAL A 159 -15.74 -9.75 -8.94
C VAL A 159 -15.03 -10.43 -7.77
N ARG A 160 -15.15 -9.89 -6.57
CA ARG A 160 -14.53 -10.44 -5.36
C ARG A 160 -15.36 -11.49 -4.63
N VAL A 161 -16.64 -11.56 -4.91
CA VAL A 161 -17.56 -12.41 -4.15
C VAL A 161 -18.36 -13.39 -5.03
N ARG A 162 -18.31 -13.19 -6.34
CA ARG A 162 -19.01 -14.03 -7.31
C ARG A 162 -18.37 -14.02 -8.68
N GLU A 163 -18.71 -15.00 -9.49
CA GLU A 163 -18.38 -15.02 -10.90
C GLU A 163 -19.00 -13.83 -11.65
N THR A 164 -18.22 -13.21 -12.54
CA THR A 164 -18.66 -12.13 -13.41
C THR A 164 -18.16 -12.34 -14.83
N ASN A 165 -18.89 -11.80 -15.82
CA ASN A 165 -18.52 -11.95 -17.22
C ASN A 165 -17.17 -11.26 -17.56
N LEU A 166 -16.82 -10.12 -16.94
CA LEU A 166 -15.50 -9.53 -17.12
C LEU A 166 -14.41 -10.37 -16.45
N GLY A 167 -14.67 -10.91 -15.26
CA GLY A 167 -13.76 -11.83 -14.58
C GLY A 167 -13.43 -13.05 -15.45
N ASN A 168 -14.45 -13.63 -16.07
CA ASN A 168 -14.28 -14.74 -17.00
C ASN A 168 -13.44 -14.35 -18.23
N VAL A 169 -13.76 -13.23 -18.88
CA VAL A 169 -12.98 -12.75 -20.05
C VAL A 169 -11.52 -12.54 -19.70
N VAL A 170 -11.21 -12.00 -18.53
CA VAL A 170 -9.82 -11.79 -18.07
C VAL A 170 -9.13 -13.13 -17.82
N ALA A 171 -9.79 -14.06 -17.11
CA ALA A 171 -9.25 -15.39 -16.85
C ALA A 171 -9.02 -16.18 -18.14
N ASP A 172 -9.97 -16.15 -19.07
CA ASP A 172 -9.88 -16.80 -20.38
C ASP A 172 -8.72 -16.23 -21.22
N ALA A 173 -8.55 -14.91 -21.21
CA ALA A 173 -7.45 -14.26 -21.92
C ALA A 173 -6.08 -14.66 -21.36
N LEU A 174 -5.95 -14.77 -20.02
CA LEU A 174 -4.72 -15.27 -19.38
C LEU A 174 -4.48 -16.74 -19.69
N TYR A 175 -5.54 -17.55 -19.70
CA TYR A 175 -5.45 -18.97 -20.04
C TYR A 175 -5.01 -19.15 -21.49
N ASP A 176 -5.63 -18.44 -22.44
CA ASP A 176 -5.33 -18.51 -23.88
C ASP A 176 -3.87 -18.07 -24.14
N TYR A 177 -3.44 -16.97 -23.55
CA TYR A 177 -2.03 -16.55 -23.63
C TYR A 177 -1.09 -17.62 -23.09
N GLY A 178 -1.45 -18.28 -22.00
CA GLY A 178 -0.68 -19.35 -21.38
C GLY A 178 -0.50 -20.59 -22.26
N GLN A 179 -1.39 -20.79 -23.27
CA GLN A 179 -1.25 -21.90 -24.22
C GLN A 179 -0.12 -21.69 -25.25
N THR A 180 0.24 -20.43 -25.52
CA THR A 180 1.18 -20.08 -26.59
C THR A 180 2.36 -19.23 -26.11
N GLY A 181 2.19 -18.49 -25.02
CA GLY A 181 3.17 -17.54 -24.49
C GLY A 181 4.23 -18.14 -23.55
N PHE A 182 4.02 -19.36 -23.05
CA PHE A 182 4.94 -20.03 -22.15
C PHE A 182 5.51 -21.33 -22.74
N ALA A 183 6.65 -21.78 -22.21
CA ALA A 183 7.28 -23.04 -22.62
C ALA A 183 6.41 -24.27 -22.31
N ASN A 184 5.66 -24.23 -21.20
CA ASN A 184 4.68 -25.24 -20.82
C ASN A 184 3.29 -24.65 -20.91
N LYS A 185 2.35 -25.43 -21.42
CA LYS A 185 0.94 -25.02 -21.48
C LYS A 185 0.36 -24.83 -20.10
N THR A 186 -0.52 -23.86 -19.99
CA THR A 186 -1.23 -23.53 -18.75
C THR A 186 -2.43 -24.48 -18.57
N ASP A 187 -2.58 -25.06 -17.40
CA ASP A 187 -3.72 -25.92 -17.05
C ASP A 187 -4.91 -25.10 -16.54
N LEU A 188 -4.64 -23.98 -15.85
CA LEU A 188 -5.67 -23.07 -15.34
C LEU A 188 -5.14 -21.64 -15.26
N ALA A 189 -6.03 -20.67 -15.24
CA ALA A 189 -5.71 -19.27 -14.99
C ALA A 189 -6.58 -18.70 -13.87
N VAL A 190 -5.96 -17.91 -13.00
CA VAL A 190 -6.63 -17.22 -11.90
C VAL A 190 -6.16 -15.78 -11.83
N THR A 191 -7.07 -14.89 -11.43
CA THR A 191 -6.77 -13.49 -11.17
C THR A 191 -7.52 -13.05 -9.91
N ASN A 192 -7.00 -12.02 -9.24
CA ASN A 192 -7.73 -11.40 -8.14
C ASN A 192 -8.77 -10.41 -8.66
N GLY A 193 -9.83 -10.24 -7.91
CA GLY A 193 -10.85 -9.23 -8.16
C GLY A 193 -10.51 -7.85 -7.60
#